data_a45e7f282e841a385116ef43193a9c43
#
_entry.id   a45e7f282e841a385116ef43193a9c43
#
_cell.length_a   1.000
_cell.length_b   1.000
_cell.length_c   1.000
_cell.angle_alpha   90.00
_cell.angle_beta   90.00
_cell.angle_gamma   90.00
#
_symmetry.space_group_name_H-M   'P 1'
#
loop_
_entity.id
_entity.type
_entity.pdbx_description
1 polymer ?
#
loop_
_entity_poly.entity_id
_entity_poly.type
_entity_poly.pdbx_seq_one_letter_code
_entity_poly.pdbx_strand_id
1 'polypeptide(L)'
;MTNFATGSINDELLFRIDNSIESRLFHKIVILVSLGMLEASIGVYTGSAVASSLTASKWSTAQENSMLLSANFLGLLIGSLIAGLIGDYKGRKVAYQVNLLLFGGFTVLSAFSPNMDMLIVCRFLAGIGLGSEIVTGFTFINEFAPVARRGRWCGLVSLVANCGLPTSILLSALVIPNTSWRVVFFVVGILAIVLWFFRKDIPESPRWLISKGRYEEAALIVEQLNSASITNYRNNDKSKRDCATEARSTS
;
A
#
# COMPACT_ATOMS: atom_id res chain seq x y z
N MET A 1 -12.34 10.56 38.23
CA MET A 1 -11.02 9.89 38.38
C MET A 1 -10.62 9.06 37.15
N THR A 2 -11.55 8.61 36.32
CA THR A 2 -11.27 7.80 35.10
C THR A 2 -10.57 8.55 33.96
N ASN A 3 -10.78 9.87 33.80
CA ASN A 3 -10.20 10.66 32.70
C ASN A 3 -8.69 10.93 32.83
N PHE A 4 -8.14 10.96 34.06
CA PHE A 4 -6.70 11.17 34.26
C PHE A 4 -5.88 9.90 33.95
N ALA A 5 -6.40 8.72 34.27
CA ALA A 5 -5.73 7.45 34.00
C ALA A 5 -5.71 7.13 32.50
N THR A 6 -6.80 7.42 31.77
CA THR A 6 -6.88 7.23 30.30
C THR A 6 -5.98 8.19 29.54
N GLY A 7 -5.79 9.43 29.99
CA GLY A 7 -4.84 10.36 29.38
C GLY A 7 -3.40 9.88 29.48
N SER A 8 -2.98 9.38 30.64
CA SER A 8 -1.62 8.88 30.86
C SER A 8 -1.29 7.62 30.04
N ILE A 9 -2.25 6.70 29.88
CA ILE A 9 -2.09 5.48 29.07
C ILE A 9 -1.97 5.84 27.57
N ASN A 10 -2.78 6.79 27.14
CA ASN A 10 -2.76 7.27 25.76
C ASN A 10 -1.38 7.87 25.41
N ASP A 11 -0.87 8.77 26.23
CA ASP A 11 0.41 9.44 26.04
C ASP A 11 1.58 8.44 26.09
N GLU A 12 1.53 7.45 26.97
CA GLU A 12 2.53 6.39 27.05
C GLU A 12 2.56 5.52 25.79
N LEU A 13 1.40 5.09 25.28
CA LEU A 13 1.31 4.27 24.07
C LEU A 13 1.79 5.05 22.85
N LEU A 14 1.38 6.31 22.70
CA LEU A 14 1.84 7.17 21.61
C LEU A 14 3.36 7.38 21.67
N PHE A 15 3.92 7.62 22.86
CA PHE A 15 5.36 7.74 23.04
C PHE A 15 6.11 6.46 22.65
N ARG A 16 5.59 5.29 22.99
CA ARG A 16 6.17 3.99 22.59
C ARG A 16 6.11 3.76 21.08
N ILE A 17 5.05 4.20 20.40
CA ILE A 17 4.94 4.14 18.93
C ILE A 17 5.94 5.08 18.30
N ASP A 18 6.04 6.32 18.79
CA ASP A 18 6.91 7.35 18.24
C ASP A 18 8.39 7.00 18.35
N ASN A 19 8.77 6.27 19.41
CA ASN A 19 10.12 5.77 19.65
C ASN A 19 10.28 4.28 19.33
N SER A 20 9.35 3.69 18.57
CA SER A 20 9.44 2.28 18.19
C SER A 20 10.68 2.00 17.36
N ILE A 21 11.24 0.80 17.54
CA ILE A 21 12.40 0.34 16.77
C ILE A 21 11.90 -0.36 15.51
N GLU A 22 12.65 -0.24 14.41
CA GLU A 22 12.36 -0.88 13.13
C GLU A 22 12.39 -2.42 13.27
N SER A 23 11.26 -3.02 13.58
CA SER A 23 11.09 -4.46 13.81
C SER A 23 10.87 -5.23 12.50
N ARG A 24 10.91 -6.56 12.56
CA ARG A 24 10.55 -7.41 11.40
C ARG A 24 9.12 -7.16 10.94
N LEU A 25 8.20 -6.93 11.86
CA LEU A 25 6.80 -6.59 11.55
C LEU A 25 6.72 -5.25 10.82
N PHE A 26 7.46 -4.24 11.29
CA PHE A 26 7.53 -2.95 10.62
C PHE A 26 8.05 -3.08 9.17
N HIS A 27 9.14 -3.81 8.95
CA HIS A 27 9.67 -4.04 7.61
C HIS A 27 8.68 -4.82 6.71
N LYS A 28 7.97 -5.82 7.26
CA LYS A 28 6.90 -6.52 6.51
C LYS A 28 5.80 -5.54 6.05
N ILE A 29 5.37 -4.64 6.94
CA ILE A 29 4.38 -3.60 6.61
C ILE A 29 4.91 -2.67 5.52
N VAL A 30 6.13 -2.15 5.65
CA VAL A 30 6.75 -1.26 4.66
C VAL A 30 6.84 -1.93 3.29
N ILE A 31 7.27 -3.19 3.23
CA ILE A 31 7.36 -3.95 1.97
C ILE A 31 5.97 -4.09 1.33
N LEU A 32 4.96 -4.51 2.09
CA LEU A 32 3.62 -4.71 1.56
C LEU A 32 2.95 -3.39 1.13
N VAL A 33 3.22 -2.30 1.85
CA VAL A 33 2.75 -0.96 1.44
C VAL A 33 3.49 -0.50 0.19
N SER A 34 4.80 -0.67 0.12
CA SER A 34 5.60 -0.29 -1.06
C SER A 34 5.17 -1.05 -2.31
N LEU A 35 4.92 -2.36 -2.20
CA LEU A 35 4.40 -3.16 -3.31
C LEU A 35 3.02 -2.69 -3.76
N GLY A 36 2.14 -2.31 -2.84
CA GLY A 36 0.85 -1.76 -3.21
C GLY A 36 0.92 -0.41 -3.86
N MET A 37 1.81 0.45 -3.41
CA MET A 37 2.05 1.75 -4.04
C MET A 37 2.68 1.60 -5.43
N LEU A 38 3.56 0.60 -5.62
CA LEU A 38 4.08 0.23 -6.93
C LEU A 38 2.96 -0.23 -7.86
N GLU A 39 2.11 -1.14 -7.37
CA GLU A 39 0.97 -1.69 -8.12
C GLU A 39 -0.04 -0.59 -8.48
N ALA A 40 -0.34 0.30 -7.54
CA ALA A 40 -1.20 1.46 -7.80
C ALA A 40 -0.62 2.37 -8.91
N SER A 41 0.68 2.63 -8.88
CA SER A 41 1.34 3.40 -9.94
C SER A 41 1.29 2.68 -11.29
N ILE A 42 1.58 1.38 -11.33
CA ILE A 42 1.41 0.58 -12.56
C ILE A 42 -0.02 0.74 -13.09
N GLY A 43 -1.03 0.61 -12.22
CA GLY A 43 -2.44 0.73 -12.59
C GLY A 43 -2.82 2.09 -13.17
N VAL A 44 -2.26 3.19 -12.63
CA VAL A 44 -2.47 4.54 -13.17
C VAL A 44 -1.93 4.66 -14.59
N TYR A 45 -0.67 4.23 -14.81
CA TYR A 45 0.01 4.42 -16.09
C TYR A 45 -0.38 3.38 -17.15
N THR A 46 -0.89 2.21 -16.77
CA THR A 46 -1.36 1.19 -17.71
C THR A 46 -2.47 1.71 -18.63
N GLY A 47 -3.36 2.57 -18.11
CA GLY A 47 -4.39 3.21 -18.94
C GLY A 47 -3.82 4.00 -20.12
N SER A 48 -2.77 4.79 -19.87
CA SER A 48 -2.10 5.59 -20.90
C SER A 48 -1.32 4.70 -21.91
N ALA A 49 -0.63 3.67 -21.41
CA ALA A 49 0.12 2.75 -22.26
C ALA A 49 -0.80 1.93 -23.17
N VAL A 50 -1.97 1.54 -22.69
CA VAL A 50 -2.98 0.80 -23.48
C VAL A 50 -3.71 1.70 -24.45
N ALA A 51 -3.97 2.97 -24.13
CA ALA A 51 -4.71 3.90 -24.99
C ALA A 51 -4.10 4.04 -26.39
N SER A 52 -2.76 4.07 -26.49
CA SER A 52 -2.05 4.12 -27.78
C SER A 52 -2.30 2.85 -28.62
N SER A 53 -2.34 1.69 -27.99
CA SER A 53 -2.63 0.41 -28.65
C SER A 53 -4.08 0.31 -29.11
N LEU A 54 -5.03 0.83 -28.34
CA LEU A 54 -6.45 0.89 -28.71
C LEU A 54 -6.66 1.70 -29.99
N THR A 55 -5.98 2.87 -30.10
CA THR A 55 -6.02 3.68 -31.32
C THR A 55 -5.38 2.95 -32.52
N ALA A 56 -4.21 2.34 -32.31
CA ALA A 56 -3.50 1.63 -33.37
C ALA A 56 -4.29 0.46 -33.92
N SER A 57 -5.03 -0.26 -33.06
CA SER A 57 -5.91 -1.37 -33.45
C SER A 57 -7.28 -0.93 -34.00
N LYS A 58 -7.52 0.38 -34.11
CA LYS A 58 -8.83 0.96 -34.52
C LYS A 58 -10.00 0.50 -33.64
N TRP A 59 -9.73 0.07 -32.42
CA TRP A 59 -10.75 -0.34 -31.45
C TRP A 59 -11.38 0.86 -30.74
N SER A 60 -10.68 2.00 -30.70
CA SER A 60 -11.15 3.26 -30.13
C SER A 60 -10.68 4.47 -30.92
N THR A 61 -11.36 5.59 -30.71
CA THR A 61 -10.98 6.90 -31.20
C THR A 61 -10.12 7.65 -30.18
N ALA A 62 -9.40 8.69 -30.62
CA ALA A 62 -8.64 9.56 -29.71
C ALA A 62 -9.52 10.22 -28.65
N GLN A 63 -10.77 10.57 -29.01
CA GLN A 63 -11.74 11.17 -28.10
C GLN A 63 -12.17 10.19 -26.99
N GLU A 64 -12.49 8.94 -27.34
CA GLU A 64 -12.84 7.90 -26.39
C GLU A 64 -11.68 7.57 -25.45
N ASN A 65 -10.44 7.55 -25.96
CA ASN A 65 -9.25 7.38 -25.11
C ASN A 65 -9.07 8.54 -24.12
N SER A 66 -9.39 9.76 -24.53
CA SER A 66 -9.37 10.92 -23.62
C SER A 66 -10.41 10.78 -22.53
N MET A 67 -11.62 10.27 -22.86
CA MET A 67 -12.67 9.97 -21.88
C MET A 67 -12.24 8.85 -20.92
N LEU A 68 -11.59 7.80 -21.43
CA LEU A 68 -11.06 6.69 -20.62
C LEU A 68 -10.07 7.18 -19.56
N LEU A 69 -9.11 8.01 -19.98
CA LEU A 69 -8.10 8.56 -19.07
C LEU A 69 -8.73 9.54 -18.08
N SER A 70 -9.62 10.42 -18.54
CA SER A 70 -10.33 11.37 -17.70
C SER A 70 -11.18 10.65 -16.64
N ALA A 71 -11.89 9.59 -17.02
CA ALA A 71 -12.68 8.77 -16.11
C ALA A 71 -11.80 8.11 -15.03
N ASN A 72 -10.64 7.58 -15.42
CA ASN A 72 -9.71 6.98 -14.47
C ASN A 72 -9.18 8.01 -13.46
N PHE A 73 -8.80 9.22 -13.90
CA PHE A 73 -8.33 10.29 -13.01
C PHE A 73 -9.45 10.87 -12.15
N LEU A 74 -10.68 10.97 -12.67
CA LEU A 74 -11.84 11.36 -11.89
C LEU A 74 -12.16 10.34 -10.79
N GLY A 75 -12.07 9.05 -11.12
CA GLY A 75 -12.17 7.98 -10.14
C GLY A 75 -11.10 8.10 -9.05
N LEU A 76 -9.85 8.37 -9.43
CA LEU A 76 -8.74 8.56 -8.51
C LEU A 76 -8.98 9.74 -7.55
N LEU A 77 -9.48 10.86 -8.07
CA LEU A 77 -9.86 12.01 -7.25
C LEU A 77 -10.94 11.66 -6.23
N ILE A 78 -12.03 11.04 -6.68
CA ILE A 78 -13.14 10.64 -5.79
C ILE A 78 -12.65 9.60 -4.77
N GLY A 79 -11.87 8.62 -5.19
CA GLY A 79 -11.30 7.60 -4.33
C GLY A 79 -10.41 8.18 -3.22
N SER A 80 -9.58 9.17 -3.56
CA SER A 80 -8.73 9.84 -2.57
C SER A 80 -9.52 10.57 -1.48
N LEU A 81 -10.65 11.18 -1.83
CA LEU A 81 -11.56 11.84 -0.88
C LEU A 81 -12.27 10.81 0.02
N ILE A 82 -12.72 9.69 -0.56
CA ILE A 82 -13.46 8.65 0.17
C ILE A 82 -12.52 7.86 1.10
N ALA A 83 -11.25 7.72 0.74
CA ALA A 83 -10.26 6.95 1.52
C ALA A 83 -10.17 7.39 2.98
N GLY A 84 -10.15 8.72 3.23
CA GLY A 84 -10.14 9.27 4.57
C GLY A 84 -11.37 8.85 5.37
N LEU A 85 -12.55 9.01 4.79
CA LEU A 85 -13.82 8.69 5.44
C LEU A 85 -13.91 7.20 5.82
N ILE A 86 -13.61 6.30 4.88
CA ILE A 86 -13.66 4.85 5.14
C ILE A 86 -12.62 4.46 6.20
N GLY A 87 -11.38 4.97 6.08
CA GLY A 87 -10.30 4.67 7.00
C GLY A 87 -10.57 5.15 8.43
N ASP A 88 -11.22 6.30 8.60
CA ASP A 88 -11.57 6.84 9.91
C ASP A 88 -12.73 6.09 10.56
N TYR A 89 -13.71 5.62 9.78
CA TYR A 89 -14.89 4.92 10.30
C TYR A 89 -14.64 3.43 10.53
N LYS A 90 -14.14 2.70 9.53
CA LYS A 90 -14.02 1.23 9.55
C LYS A 90 -12.63 0.71 9.90
N GLY A 91 -11.66 1.59 10.04
CA GLY A 91 -10.27 1.22 10.30
C GLY A 91 -9.40 1.26 9.04
N ARG A 92 -8.10 1.47 9.27
CA ARG A 92 -7.12 1.61 8.20
C ARG A 92 -6.93 0.30 7.44
N LYS A 93 -6.89 -0.82 8.16
CA LYS A 93 -6.75 -2.16 7.57
C LYS A 93 -7.89 -2.49 6.61
N VAL A 94 -9.14 -2.24 7.02
CA VAL A 94 -10.32 -2.53 6.20
C VAL A 94 -10.32 -1.68 4.93
N ALA A 95 -10.10 -0.36 5.07
CA ALA A 95 -9.99 0.54 3.92
C ALA A 95 -8.92 0.06 2.94
N TYR A 96 -7.73 -0.29 3.45
CA TYR A 96 -6.59 -0.73 2.68
C TYR A 96 -6.82 -2.04 1.91
N GLN A 97 -7.62 -2.96 2.46
CA GLN A 97 -8.00 -4.20 1.77
C GLN A 97 -9.08 -3.98 0.73
N VAL A 98 -10.11 -3.19 1.06
CA VAL A 98 -11.22 -2.92 0.13
C VAL A 98 -10.74 -2.18 -1.11
N ASN A 99 -9.84 -1.20 -0.95
CA ASN A 99 -9.30 -0.41 -2.05
C ASN A 99 -8.58 -1.26 -3.08
N LEU A 100 -7.72 -2.17 -2.65
CA LEU A 100 -6.96 -3.04 -3.54
C LEU A 100 -7.84 -4.08 -4.23
N LEU A 101 -8.85 -4.61 -3.53
CA LEU A 101 -9.82 -5.54 -4.12
C LEU A 101 -10.68 -4.83 -5.18
N LEU A 102 -11.12 -3.61 -4.90
CA LEU A 102 -11.89 -2.80 -5.84
C LEU A 102 -11.06 -2.49 -7.09
N PHE A 103 -9.83 -2.02 -6.91
CA PHE A 103 -8.91 -1.77 -8.02
C PHE A 103 -8.64 -3.04 -8.84
N GLY A 104 -8.21 -4.13 -8.19
CA GLY A 104 -7.87 -5.39 -8.85
C GLY A 104 -9.06 -6.00 -9.57
N GLY A 105 -10.22 -6.06 -8.92
CA GLY A 105 -11.44 -6.60 -9.49
C GLY A 105 -11.90 -5.86 -10.75
N PHE A 106 -11.99 -4.54 -10.71
CA PHE A 106 -12.39 -3.75 -11.89
C PHE A 106 -11.30 -3.69 -12.95
N THR A 107 -10.03 -3.85 -12.60
CA THR A 107 -8.95 -3.97 -13.58
C THR A 107 -9.03 -5.32 -14.31
N VAL A 108 -9.34 -6.43 -13.63
CA VAL A 108 -9.62 -7.72 -14.28
C VAL A 108 -10.85 -7.61 -15.18
N LEU A 109 -11.93 -6.99 -14.70
CA LEU A 109 -13.14 -6.77 -15.51
C LEU A 109 -12.86 -5.92 -16.75
N SER A 110 -11.95 -4.96 -16.69
CA SER A 110 -11.50 -4.18 -17.84
C SER A 110 -10.93 -5.06 -18.97
N ALA A 111 -10.26 -6.17 -18.63
CA ALA A 111 -9.74 -7.12 -19.62
C ALA A 111 -10.83 -7.81 -20.45
N PHE A 112 -12.02 -7.97 -19.88
CA PHE A 112 -13.17 -8.62 -20.51
C PHE A 112 -14.17 -7.64 -21.13
N SER A 113 -13.86 -6.35 -21.18
CA SER A 113 -14.77 -5.33 -21.72
C SER A 113 -15.06 -5.58 -23.21
N PRO A 114 -16.34 -5.74 -23.61
CA PRO A 114 -16.72 -5.93 -25.02
C PRO A 114 -16.73 -4.61 -25.81
N ASN A 115 -16.97 -3.49 -25.15
CA ASN A 115 -17.07 -2.16 -25.75
C ASN A 115 -16.35 -1.10 -24.91
N MET A 116 -16.18 0.09 -25.49
CA MET A 116 -15.46 1.20 -24.87
C MET A 116 -16.17 1.76 -23.63
N ASP A 117 -17.50 1.83 -23.64
CA ASP A 117 -18.28 2.33 -22.52
C ASP A 117 -18.07 1.52 -21.26
N MET A 118 -18.11 0.19 -21.38
CA MET A 118 -17.82 -0.70 -20.25
C MET A 118 -16.39 -0.54 -19.76
N LEU A 119 -15.42 -0.37 -20.66
CA LEU A 119 -14.04 -0.15 -20.30
C LEU A 119 -13.90 1.17 -19.51
N ILE A 120 -14.54 2.25 -19.95
CA ILE A 120 -14.53 3.56 -19.25
C ILE A 120 -15.12 3.42 -17.85
N VAL A 121 -16.26 2.75 -17.69
CA VAL A 121 -16.88 2.54 -16.37
C VAL A 121 -15.98 1.69 -15.47
N CYS A 122 -15.41 0.61 -15.99
CA CYS A 122 -14.49 -0.23 -15.21
C CYS A 122 -13.25 0.55 -14.79
N ARG A 123 -12.68 1.40 -15.66
CA ARG A 123 -11.51 2.23 -15.34
C ARG A 123 -11.83 3.33 -14.34
N PHE A 124 -13.05 3.90 -14.40
CA PHE A 124 -13.51 4.84 -13.38
C PHE A 124 -13.57 4.18 -11.98
N LEU A 125 -14.20 3.01 -11.88
CA LEU A 125 -14.33 2.26 -10.63
C LEU A 125 -12.98 1.75 -10.11
N ALA A 126 -12.11 1.27 -11.01
CA ALA A 126 -10.72 0.93 -10.68
C ALA A 126 -9.96 2.16 -10.17
N GLY A 127 -10.18 3.33 -10.78
CA GLY A 127 -9.61 4.61 -10.37
C GLY A 127 -9.97 4.98 -8.92
N ILE A 128 -11.22 4.73 -8.50
CA ILE A 128 -11.63 4.95 -7.09
C ILE A 128 -10.78 4.08 -6.15
N GLY A 129 -10.56 2.82 -6.48
CA GLY A 129 -9.68 1.95 -5.71
C GLY A 129 -8.25 2.46 -5.66
N LEU A 130 -7.70 2.92 -6.80
CA LEU A 130 -6.34 3.46 -6.91
C LEU A 130 -6.14 4.72 -6.05
N GLY A 131 -7.05 5.70 -6.15
CA GLY A 131 -6.96 6.93 -5.37
C GLY A 131 -7.02 6.67 -3.87
N SER A 132 -7.92 5.78 -3.48
CA SER A 132 -8.02 5.34 -2.09
C SER A 132 -6.76 4.59 -1.62
N GLU A 133 -6.17 3.76 -2.47
CA GLU A 133 -4.95 3.01 -2.17
C GLU A 133 -3.76 3.94 -1.88
N ILE A 134 -3.57 4.96 -2.71
CA ILE A 134 -2.47 5.92 -2.55
C ILE A 134 -2.57 6.65 -1.21
N VAL A 135 -3.74 7.19 -0.88
CA VAL A 135 -3.96 7.92 0.38
C VAL A 135 -3.78 6.99 1.58
N THR A 136 -4.39 5.81 1.53
CA THR A 136 -4.33 4.86 2.65
C THR A 136 -2.92 4.31 2.85
N GLY A 137 -2.16 4.07 1.78
CA GLY A 137 -0.78 3.61 1.84
C GLY A 137 0.14 4.60 2.57
N PHE A 138 0.08 5.88 2.23
CA PHE A 138 0.85 6.91 2.96
C PHE A 138 0.38 7.07 4.40
N THR A 139 -0.92 7.00 4.65
CA THR A 139 -1.46 7.04 6.02
C THR A 139 -0.91 5.88 6.85
N PHE A 140 -0.89 4.66 6.29
CA PHE A 140 -0.34 3.48 6.97
C PHE A 140 1.12 3.67 7.37
N ILE A 141 1.97 4.12 6.43
CA ILE A 141 3.39 4.38 6.75
C ILE A 141 3.52 5.44 7.84
N ASN A 142 2.75 6.53 7.78
CA ASN A 142 2.80 7.60 8.78
C ASN A 142 2.34 7.14 10.17
N GLU A 143 1.45 6.17 10.26
CA GLU A 143 0.91 5.66 11.52
C GLU A 143 1.84 4.62 12.19
N PHE A 144 2.62 3.87 11.40
CA PHE A 144 3.55 2.87 11.91
C PHE A 144 5.00 3.35 12.01
N ALA A 145 5.41 4.33 11.22
CA ALA A 145 6.79 4.79 11.20
C ALA A 145 7.16 5.62 12.44
N PRO A 146 8.36 5.39 13.03
CA PRO A 146 8.91 6.24 14.07
C PRO A 146 9.01 7.68 13.59
N VAL A 147 8.67 8.65 14.44
CA VAL A 147 8.64 10.08 14.07
C VAL A 147 9.95 10.56 13.47
N ALA A 148 11.07 10.19 14.08
CA ALA A 148 12.42 10.61 13.66
C ALA A 148 12.80 10.11 12.23
N ARG A 149 12.20 9.02 11.74
CA ARG A 149 12.55 8.39 10.46
C ARG A 149 11.39 8.33 9.46
N ARG A 150 10.25 8.92 9.80
CA ARG A 150 9.02 8.89 8.99
C ARG A 150 9.26 9.42 7.58
N GLY A 151 9.96 10.54 7.43
CA GLY A 151 10.30 11.10 6.12
C GLY A 151 11.13 10.17 5.25
N ARG A 152 12.10 9.45 5.85
CA ARG A 152 12.91 8.45 5.13
C ARG A 152 12.05 7.30 4.58
N TRP A 153 11.13 6.77 5.39
CA TRP A 153 10.28 5.67 4.98
C TRP A 153 9.23 6.09 3.95
N CYS A 154 8.63 7.27 4.12
CA CYS A 154 7.75 7.84 3.09
C CYS A 154 8.51 8.09 1.77
N GLY A 155 9.75 8.57 1.83
CA GLY A 155 10.61 8.73 0.66
C GLY A 155 10.92 7.41 -0.04
N LEU A 156 11.22 6.35 0.71
CA LEU A 156 11.44 5.01 0.16
C LEU A 156 10.19 4.48 -0.56
N VAL A 157 9.03 4.58 0.10
CA VAL A 157 7.75 4.15 -0.50
C VAL A 157 7.46 4.94 -1.76
N SER A 158 7.70 6.25 -1.77
CA SER A 158 7.53 7.11 -2.94
C SER A 158 8.50 6.72 -4.07
N LEU A 159 9.75 6.39 -3.74
CA LEU A 159 10.73 5.94 -4.72
C LEU A 159 10.25 4.64 -5.40
N VAL A 160 9.81 3.66 -4.63
CA VAL A 160 9.27 2.39 -5.14
C VAL A 160 8.02 2.64 -5.99
N ALA A 161 7.11 3.50 -5.53
CA ALA A 161 5.92 3.87 -6.30
C ALA A 161 6.27 4.47 -7.67
N ASN A 162 7.28 5.36 -7.74
CA ASN A 162 7.70 5.97 -9.00
C ASN A 162 8.32 4.96 -10.00
N CYS A 163 8.79 3.80 -9.55
CA CYS A 163 9.18 2.71 -10.44
C CYS A 163 7.98 2.11 -11.20
N GLY A 164 6.75 2.41 -10.81
CA GLY A 164 5.54 1.94 -11.49
C GLY A 164 5.40 2.44 -12.93
N LEU A 165 5.82 3.69 -13.21
CA LEU A 165 5.79 4.24 -14.58
C LEU A 165 6.66 3.42 -15.54
N PRO A 166 7.97 3.25 -15.33
CA PRO A 166 8.80 2.47 -16.24
C PRO A 166 8.37 1.00 -16.28
N THR A 167 7.90 0.43 -15.16
CA THR A 167 7.40 -0.94 -15.11
C THR A 167 6.14 -1.10 -15.97
N SER A 168 5.21 -0.16 -15.93
CA SER A 168 3.98 -0.18 -16.74
C SER A 168 4.30 -0.07 -18.23
N ILE A 169 5.24 0.80 -18.61
CA ILE A 169 5.68 0.97 -20.01
C ILE A 169 6.33 -0.33 -20.49
N LEU A 170 7.26 -0.89 -19.71
CA LEU A 170 7.96 -2.12 -20.06
C LEU A 170 6.99 -3.30 -20.20
N LEU A 171 6.09 -3.48 -19.24
CA LEU A 171 5.06 -4.51 -19.28
C LEU A 171 4.20 -4.40 -20.55
N SER A 172 3.75 -3.18 -20.88
CA SER A 172 2.93 -2.93 -22.06
C SER A 172 3.72 -3.16 -23.35
N ALA A 173 4.97 -2.73 -23.41
CA ALA A 173 5.84 -2.92 -24.58
C ALA A 173 6.17 -4.39 -24.87
N LEU A 174 6.27 -5.22 -23.82
CA LEU A 174 6.54 -6.66 -23.97
C LEU A 174 5.28 -7.47 -24.28
N VAL A 175 4.15 -7.11 -23.66
CA VAL A 175 2.93 -7.92 -23.71
C VAL A 175 2.08 -7.57 -24.94
N ILE A 176 1.84 -6.29 -25.21
CA ILE A 176 0.91 -5.85 -26.26
C ILE A 176 1.28 -6.37 -27.66
N PRO A 177 2.55 -6.29 -28.14
CA PRO A 177 2.88 -6.75 -29.48
C PRO A 177 2.66 -8.25 -29.70
N ASN A 178 2.81 -9.04 -28.64
CA ASN A 178 2.74 -10.50 -28.73
C ASN A 178 1.35 -11.07 -28.45
N THR A 179 0.46 -10.25 -27.81
CA THR A 179 -0.86 -10.76 -27.36
C THR A 179 -1.97 -9.72 -27.60
N SER A 180 -2.37 -9.01 -26.57
CA SER A 180 -3.42 -8.00 -26.62
C SER A 180 -3.32 -7.07 -25.40
N TRP A 181 -3.81 -5.84 -25.55
CA TRP A 181 -3.99 -4.90 -24.45
C TRP A 181 -4.81 -5.46 -23.27
N ARG A 182 -5.71 -6.40 -23.54
CA ARG A 182 -6.54 -7.08 -22.53
C ARG A 182 -5.70 -7.86 -21.54
N VAL A 183 -4.64 -8.51 -22.01
CA VAL A 183 -3.72 -9.29 -21.18
C VAL A 183 -2.98 -8.40 -20.19
N VAL A 184 -2.65 -7.16 -20.55
CA VAL A 184 -2.00 -6.21 -19.63
C VAL A 184 -2.92 -5.90 -18.43
N PHE A 185 -4.20 -5.58 -18.69
CA PHE A 185 -5.15 -5.37 -17.59
C PHE A 185 -5.39 -6.63 -16.75
N PHE A 186 -5.45 -7.79 -17.39
CA PHE A 186 -5.60 -9.05 -16.68
C PHE A 186 -4.43 -9.32 -15.74
N VAL A 187 -3.20 -9.18 -16.22
CA VAL A 187 -1.98 -9.39 -15.42
C VAL A 187 -1.92 -8.40 -14.24
N VAL A 188 -2.12 -7.11 -14.49
CA VAL A 188 -2.11 -6.08 -13.45
C VAL A 188 -3.21 -6.35 -12.42
N GLY A 189 -4.43 -6.66 -12.85
CA GLY A 189 -5.53 -6.93 -11.91
C GLY A 189 -5.32 -8.21 -11.08
N ILE A 190 -4.74 -9.27 -11.66
CA ILE A 190 -4.40 -10.50 -10.93
C ILE A 190 -3.28 -10.21 -9.90
N LEU A 191 -2.24 -9.45 -10.26
CA LEU A 191 -1.19 -9.07 -9.31
C LEU A 191 -1.76 -8.30 -8.11
N ALA A 192 -2.71 -7.40 -8.34
CA ALA A 192 -3.41 -6.69 -7.27
C ALA A 192 -4.19 -7.65 -6.35
N ILE A 193 -4.90 -8.63 -6.90
CA ILE A 193 -5.65 -9.63 -6.12
C ILE A 193 -4.69 -10.53 -5.33
N VAL A 194 -3.57 -10.94 -5.92
CA VAL A 194 -2.53 -11.72 -5.22
C VAL A 194 -1.96 -10.92 -4.05
N LEU A 195 -1.64 -9.65 -4.27
CA LEU A 195 -1.13 -8.77 -3.23
C LEU A 195 -2.16 -8.55 -2.11
N TRP A 196 -3.45 -8.45 -2.46
CA TRP A 196 -4.54 -8.39 -1.49
C TRP A 196 -4.52 -9.58 -0.52
N PHE A 197 -4.22 -10.78 -1.03
CA PHE A 197 -4.14 -11.98 -0.21
C PHE A 197 -3.01 -11.88 0.83
N PHE A 198 -1.84 -11.38 0.44
CA PHE A 198 -0.69 -11.20 1.35
C PHE A 198 -0.92 -10.10 2.40
N ARG A 199 -1.82 -9.16 2.14
CA ARG A 199 -2.13 -8.05 3.07
C ARG A 199 -3.08 -8.41 4.19
N LYS A 200 -3.74 -9.57 4.16
CA LYS A 200 -4.70 -9.98 5.20
C LYS A 200 -4.09 -10.01 6.60
N ASP A 201 -2.80 -10.32 6.69
CA ASP A 201 -2.06 -10.47 7.94
C ASP A 201 -1.52 -9.16 8.52
N ILE A 202 -1.72 -8.02 7.82
CA ILE A 202 -1.31 -6.72 8.35
C ILE A 202 -2.20 -6.39 9.55
N PRO A 203 -1.63 -5.99 10.71
CA PRO A 203 -2.43 -5.55 11.86
C PRO A 203 -3.12 -4.21 11.58
N GLU A 204 -4.13 -3.87 12.39
CA GLU A 204 -4.76 -2.56 12.35
C GLU A 204 -3.79 -1.48 12.87
N SER A 205 -4.02 -0.22 12.51
CA SER A 205 -3.21 0.88 13.01
C SER A 205 -3.35 1.06 14.52
N PRO A 206 -2.24 1.04 15.28
CA PRO A 206 -2.30 1.28 16.71
C PRO A 206 -2.78 2.70 17.05
N ARG A 207 -2.46 3.70 16.23
CA ARG A 207 -2.95 5.08 16.43
C ARG A 207 -4.46 5.18 16.21
N TRP A 208 -4.98 4.48 15.21
CA TRP A 208 -6.42 4.42 14.98
C TRP A 208 -7.14 3.70 16.12
N LEU A 209 -6.62 2.59 16.63
CA LEU A 209 -7.17 1.87 17.77
C LEU A 209 -7.23 2.76 19.03
N ILE A 210 -6.18 3.51 19.30
CA ILE A 210 -6.13 4.49 20.39
C ILE A 210 -7.23 5.56 20.20
N SER A 211 -7.40 6.10 19.00
CA SER A 211 -8.44 7.10 18.72
C SER A 211 -9.86 6.57 18.91
N LYS A 212 -10.06 5.25 18.84
CA LYS A 212 -11.33 4.56 19.08
C LYS A 212 -11.48 4.04 20.53
N GLY A 213 -10.51 4.32 21.41
CA GLY A 213 -10.54 3.87 22.80
C GLY A 213 -10.22 2.37 22.99
N ARG A 214 -9.71 1.69 21.95
CA ARG A 214 -9.35 0.25 21.97
C ARG A 214 -7.90 0.06 22.44
N TYR A 215 -7.61 0.50 23.66
CA TYR A 215 -6.23 0.59 24.17
C TYR A 215 -5.55 -0.77 24.33
N GLU A 216 -6.29 -1.81 24.73
CA GLU A 216 -5.74 -3.17 24.91
C GLU A 216 -5.20 -3.73 23.59
N GLU A 217 -5.97 -3.59 22.52
CA GLU A 217 -5.55 -4.05 21.20
C GLU A 217 -4.38 -3.23 20.64
N ALA A 218 -4.39 -1.91 20.87
CA ALA A 218 -3.27 -1.05 20.52
C ALA A 218 -1.98 -1.47 21.24
N ALA A 219 -2.07 -1.75 22.56
CA ALA A 219 -0.95 -2.20 23.38
C ALA A 219 -0.34 -3.51 22.86
N LEU A 220 -1.16 -4.48 22.47
CA LEU A 220 -0.69 -5.76 21.89
C LEU A 220 0.10 -5.54 20.59
N ILE A 221 -0.37 -4.66 19.72
CA ILE A 221 0.34 -4.36 18.45
C ILE A 221 1.65 -3.61 18.72
N VAL A 222 1.64 -2.66 19.67
CA VAL A 222 2.86 -1.93 20.08
C VAL A 222 3.87 -2.89 20.71
N GLU A 223 3.43 -3.85 21.51
CA GLU A 223 4.30 -4.88 22.05
C GLU A 223 4.87 -5.80 20.97
N GLN A 224 4.09 -6.21 19.98
CA GLN A 224 4.56 -6.96 18.82
C GLN A 224 5.59 -6.18 17.99
N LEU A 225 5.39 -4.86 17.83
CA LEU A 225 6.36 -3.99 17.17
C LEU A 225 7.69 -3.94 17.97
N ASN A 226 7.64 -3.94 19.30
CA ASN A 226 8.81 -3.80 20.15
C ASN A 226 9.46 -5.15 20.52
N SER A 227 8.70 -6.23 20.68
CA SER A 227 9.23 -7.55 21.10
C SER A 227 10.17 -8.17 20.08
N ALA A 228 9.91 -8.00 18.79
CA ALA A 228 10.81 -8.44 17.73
C ALA A 228 12.16 -7.70 17.74
N SER A 229 12.23 -6.52 18.35
CA SER A 229 13.45 -5.74 18.51
C SER A 229 14.28 -6.18 19.72
N ILE A 230 13.64 -6.57 20.80
CA ILE A 230 14.31 -7.08 22.02
C ILE A 230 15.08 -8.36 21.70
N THR A 231 14.49 -9.24 20.89
CA THR A 231 15.15 -10.47 20.45
C THR A 231 16.38 -10.20 19.57
N ASN A 232 16.31 -9.21 18.67
CA ASN A 232 17.44 -8.84 17.82
C ASN A 232 18.56 -8.13 18.63
N TYR A 233 18.19 -7.28 19.59
CA TYR A 233 19.15 -6.62 20.47
C TYR A 233 19.89 -7.67 21.34
N ARG A 234 19.15 -8.62 21.90
CA ARG A 234 19.71 -9.69 22.73
C ARG A 234 20.65 -10.63 21.95
N ASN A 235 20.30 -10.94 20.70
CA ASN A 235 21.15 -11.77 19.82
C ASN A 235 22.43 -11.02 19.38
N ASN A 236 22.32 -9.71 19.10
CA ASN A 236 23.48 -8.88 18.71
C ASN A 236 24.44 -8.61 19.90
N ASP A 237 23.88 -8.46 21.11
CA ASP A 237 24.67 -8.32 22.34
C ASP A 237 25.38 -9.64 22.72
N LYS A 238 24.69 -10.77 22.50
CA LYS A 238 25.28 -12.11 22.67
C LYS A 238 26.43 -12.34 21.70
N SER A 239 26.23 -12.03 20.41
CA SER A 239 27.29 -12.14 19.38
C SER A 239 28.50 -11.26 19.69
N LYS A 240 28.30 -10.03 20.19
CA LYS A 240 29.39 -9.13 20.61
C LYS A 240 30.14 -9.65 21.83
N ARG A 241 29.44 -10.26 22.78
CA ARG A 241 30.07 -10.88 23.97
C ARG A 241 30.88 -12.12 23.60
N ASP A 242 30.34 -12.94 22.70
CA ASP A 242 31.02 -14.15 22.22
C ASP A 242 32.31 -13.78 21.46
N CYS A 243 32.27 -12.80 20.56
CA CYS A 243 33.49 -12.29 19.89
C CYS A 243 34.51 -11.67 20.86
N ALA A 244 34.04 -10.96 21.91
CA ALA A 244 34.94 -10.36 22.91
C ALA A 244 35.57 -11.41 23.82
N THR A 245 34.90 -12.54 24.05
CA THR A 245 35.42 -13.67 24.83
C THR A 245 36.45 -14.49 24.02
N GLU A 246 36.21 -14.71 22.72
CA GLU A 246 37.20 -15.36 21.82
C GLU A 246 38.47 -14.52 21.66
N ALA A 247 38.36 -13.20 21.52
CA ALA A 247 39.52 -12.31 21.43
C ALA A 247 40.40 -12.30 22.70
N ARG A 248 39.82 -12.60 23.88
CA ARG A 248 40.55 -12.72 25.15
C ARG A 248 41.16 -14.09 25.36
N SER A 249 40.69 -15.13 24.68
CA SER A 249 41.22 -16.49 24.79
C SER A 249 42.42 -16.76 23.87
N THR A 250 42.67 -15.86 22.91
CA THR A 250 43.76 -15.93 21.91
C THR A 250 44.89 -14.97 22.16
N SER A 251 44.85 -14.20 23.25
CA SER A 251 45.95 -13.38 23.78
C SER A 251 46.58 -14.02 25.04
#